data_3c3aa5e1d2221b033c17b3b5041f6dbd
#
_entry.id   3c3aa5e1d2221b033c17b3b5041f6dbd
#
_cell.length_a   1.000
_cell.length_b   1.000
_cell.length_c   1.000
_cell.angle_alpha   90.00
_cell.angle_beta   90.00
_cell.angle_gamma   90.00
#
_symmetry.space_group_name_H-M   'P 1'
#
loop_
_entity.id
_entity.type
_entity.pdbx_description
1 polymer ?
#
loop_
_entity_poly.entity_id
_entity_poly.type
_entity_poly.pdbx_seq_one_letter_code
_entity_poly.pdbx_strand_id
1 'polypeptide(L)'
;KTPRSWSQSPAKQNENEKAINYLTTFSKLIRTILQNSDKREITLYDEIATCKLYTQLESMRFADKFSYTFSIDETIDLKLLMVPALIIQPFIENAIWHGIMPKEDGGCVNITIKRTDDNVLCIIDDNGIGRETSKQNKFKSDSHESKGVHLTQSRIDLDNLINQRHASLEIIDKKDEDGSSTGTKVILTFKEY
;
A
#
# COMPACT_ATOMS: atom_id res chain seq x y z
N LYS A 1 37.35 43.66 -5.59
CA LYS A 1 36.29 42.77 -6.18
C LYS A 1 35.89 41.79 -5.13
N THR A 2 34.75 42.03 -4.47
CA THR A 2 34.12 41.13 -3.48
C THR A 2 33.49 39.93 -4.22
N PRO A 3 33.67 38.69 -3.73
CA PRO A 3 33.02 37.50 -4.33
C PRO A 3 31.52 37.63 -4.09
N ARG A 4 30.70 37.46 -5.12
CA ARG A 4 29.25 37.33 -5.01
C ARG A 4 28.96 36.07 -4.22
N SER A 5 28.41 36.23 -3.01
CA SER A 5 27.83 35.11 -2.25
C SER A 5 26.62 34.59 -3.01
N TRP A 6 26.69 33.40 -3.52
CA TRP A 6 25.58 32.67 -4.12
C TRP A 6 24.69 32.13 -3.00
N SER A 7 23.92 32.99 -2.33
CA SER A 7 22.87 32.52 -1.47
C SER A 7 21.72 32.02 -2.35
N GLN A 8 21.51 30.70 -2.36
CA GLN A 8 20.33 30.12 -3.01
C GLN A 8 19.09 30.70 -2.31
N SER A 9 18.05 31.05 -3.09
CA SER A 9 16.81 31.53 -2.53
C SER A 9 16.16 30.42 -1.67
N PRO A 10 15.48 30.75 -0.55
CA PRO A 10 14.84 29.74 0.30
C PRO A 10 13.90 28.79 -0.43
N ALA A 11 13.24 29.24 -1.50
CA ALA A 11 12.39 28.42 -2.36
C ALA A 11 13.18 27.31 -3.09
N LYS A 12 14.35 27.64 -3.68
CA LYS A 12 15.20 26.64 -4.34
C LYS A 12 15.80 25.64 -3.36
N GLN A 13 16.10 26.05 -2.15
CA GLN A 13 16.60 25.17 -1.10
C GLN A 13 15.53 24.14 -0.69
N ASN A 14 14.28 24.56 -0.54
CA ASN A 14 13.15 23.68 -0.23
C ASN A 14 12.85 22.68 -1.35
N GLU A 15 12.95 23.09 -2.62
CA GLU A 15 12.79 22.18 -3.76
C GLU A 15 13.91 21.14 -3.82
N ASN A 16 15.16 21.53 -3.55
CA ASN A 16 16.28 20.59 -3.50
C ASN A 16 16.15 19.57 -2.37
N GLU A 17 15.71 20.00 -1.18
CA GLU A 17 15.47 19.09 -0.06
C GLU A 17 14.36 18.08 -0.34
N LYS A 18 13.26 18.50 -0.98
CA LYS A 18 12.19 17.61 -1.43
C LYS A 18 12.69 16.58 -2.44
N ALA A 19 13.50 17.02 -3.43
CA ALA A 19 14.07 16.13 -4.44
C ALA A 19 15.04 15.11 -3.82
N ILE A 20 15.90 15.53 -2.90
CA ILE A 20 16.82 14.63 -2.17
C ILE A 20 16.04 13.60 -1.35
N ASN A 21 15.01 14.03 -0.63
CA ASN A 21 14.16 13.13 0.16
C ASN A 21 13.44 12.12 -0.72
N TYR A 22 12.87 12.56 -1.86
CA TYR A 22 12.25 11.68 -2.84
C TYR A 22 13.22 10.62 -3.36
N LEU A 23 14.40 11.02 -3.85
CA LEU A 23 15.42 10.11 -4.36
C LEU A 23 15.95 9.15 -3.30
N THR A 24 16.10 9.61 -2.06
CA THR A 24 16.52 8.77 -0.94
C THR A 24 15.48 7.71 -0.62
N THR A 25 14.20 8.11 -0.53
CA THR A 25 13.08 7.20 -0.27
C THR A 25 12.92 6.20 -1.40
N PHE A 26 13.00 6.65 -2.67
CA PHE A 26 12.98 5.81 -3.84
C PHE A 26 14.10 4.76 -3.83
N SER A 27 15.34 5.19 -3.56
CA SER A 27 16.49 4.29 -3.50
C SER A 27 16.35 3.23 -2.41
N LYS A 28 15.80 3.59 -1.24
CA LYS A 28 15.48 2.65 -0.16
C LYS A 28 14.41 1.66 -0.60
N LEU A 29 13.32 2.14 -1.21
CA LEU A 29 12.23 1.28 -1.68
C LEU A 29 12.72 0.25 -2.69
N ILE A 30 13.43 0.68 -3.74
CA ILE A 30 13.95 -0.23 -4.76
C ILE A 30 14.88 -1.28 -4.17
N ARG A 31 15.79 -0.87 -3.27
CA ARG A 31 16.68 -1.82 -2.58
C ARG A 31 15.90 -2.85 -1.78
N THR A 32 14.89 -2.41 -1.02
CA THR A 32 14.06 -3.30 -0.19
C THR A 32 13.24 -4.26 -1.05
N ILE A 33 12.65 -3.78 -2.16
CA ILE A 33 11.91 -4.63 -3.09
C ILE A 33 12.84 -5.69 -3.70
N LEU A 34 14.03 -5.31 -4.18
CA LEU A 34 15.00 -6.25 -4.76
C LEU A 34 15.46 -7.29 -3.73
N GLN A 35 15.69 -6.90 -2.48
CA GLN A 35 16.07 -7.82 -1.41
C GLN A 35 14.96 -8.80 -1.03
N ASN A 36 13.71 -8.41 -1.19
CA ASN A 36 12.54 -9.20 -0.81
C ASN A 36 11.95 -10.00 -1.99
N SER A 37 12.20 -9.59 -3.24
CA SER A 37 11.62 -10.24 -4.43
C SER A 37 12.06 -11.70 -4.61
N ASP A 38 13.27 -12.05 -4.17
CA ASP A 38 13.80 -13.41 -4.25
C ASP A 38 13.37 -14.30 -3.07
N LYS A 39 12.72 -13.71 -2.06
CA LYS A 39 12.26 -14.43 -0.88
C LYS A 39 10.83 -14.92 -1.08
N ARG A 40 10.55 -16.13 -0.64
CA ARG A 40 9.17 -16.64 -0.57
C ARG A 40 8.38 -15.92 0.53
N GLU A 41 9.04 -15.69 1.66
CA GLU A 41 8.46 -15.14 2.87
C GLU A 41 9.38 -14.08 3.48
N ILE A 42 8.77 -13.12 4.11
CA ILE A 42 9.43 -12.07 4.90
C ILE A 42 8.64 -11.86 6.19
N THR A 43 9.22 -11.17 7.15
CA THR A 43 8.50 -10.77 8.35
C THR A 43 7.40 -9.77 7.99
N LEU A 44 6.29 -9.78 8.73
CA LEU A 44 5.26 -8.74 8.57
C LEU A 44 5.85 -7.34 8.82
N TYR A 45 6.87 -7.24 9.66
CA TYR A 45 7.63 -6.00 9.87
C TYR A 45 8.26 -5.47 8.56
N ASP A 46 8.97 -6.33 7.81
CA ASP A 46 9.62 -5.95 6.56
C ASP A 46 8.60 -5.62 5.47
N GLU A 47 7.48 -6.37 5.41
CA GLU A 47 6.39 -6.09 4.49
C GLU A 47 5.77 -4.71 4.75
N ILE A 48 5.43 -4.41 6.01
CA ILE A 48 4.89 -3.10 6.40
C ILE A 48 5.90 -1.98 6.16
N ALA A 49 7.19 -2.21 6.44
CA ALA A 49 8.24 -1.22 6.18
C ALA A 49 8.33 -0.88 4.67
N THR A 50 8.20 -1.89 3.80
CA THR A 50 8.14 -1.71 2.34
C THR A 50 6.91 -0.91 1.94
N CYS A 51 5.73 -1.27 2.47
CA CYS A 51 4.48 -0.57 2.24
C CYS A 51 4.53 0.91 2.68
N LYS A 52 5.14 1.20 3.83
CA LYS A 52 5.33 2.58 4.31
C LYS A 52 6.20 3.40 3.36
N LEU A 53 7.32 2.84 2.89
CA LEU A 53 8.20 3.52 1.92
C LEU A 53 7.47 3.80 0.60
N TYR A 54 6.72 2.82 0.10
CA TYR A 54 5.92 2.97 -1.12
C TYR A 54 4.86 4.07 -0.97
N THR A 55 4.06 4.01 0.09
CA THR A 55 2.99 4.98 0.34
C THR A 55 3.55 6.39 0.55
N GLN A 56 4.69 6.51 1.25
CA GLN A 56 5.40 7.77 1.44
C GLN A 56 5.86 8.35 0.09
N LEU A 57 6.42 7.52 -0.78
CA LEU A 57 6.89 7.94 -2.11
C LEU A 57 5.75 8.48 -2.96
N GLU A 58 4.63 7.75 -3.01
CA GLU A 58 3.44 8.18 -3.75
C GLU A 58 2.82 9.47 -3.15
N SER A 59 2.82 9.62 -1.83
CA SER A 59 2.34 10.85 -1.20
C SER A 59 3.21 12.06 -1.50
N MET A 60 4.52 11.89 -1.65
CA MET A 60 5.41 12.97 -2.09
C MET A 60 5.15 13.37 -3.54
N ARG A 61 4.76 12.40 -4.38
CA ARG A 61 4.46 12.62 -5.79
C ARG A 61 3.11 13.30 -5.99
N PHE A 62 2.15 13.00 -5.14
CA PHE A 62 0.75 13.44 -5.25
C PHE A 62 0.25 14.08 -3.95
N ALA A 63 1.05 14.98 -3.37
CA ALA A 63 0.84 15.54 -2.02
C ALA A 63 -0.57 16.11 -1.78
N ASP A 64 -1.22 16.64 -2.83
CA ASP A 64 -2.54 17.26 -2.73
C ASP A 64 -3.69 16.29 -3.07
N LYS A 65 -3.39 15.03 -3.43
CA LYS A 65 -4.39 14.07 -3.92
C LYS A 65 -4.82 13.07 -2.86
N PHE A 66 -3.95 12.66 -1.96
CA PHE A 66 -4.35 11.70 -0.95
C PHE A 66 -3.58 11.83 0.36
N SER A 67 -4.23 11.41 1.43
CA SER A 67 -3.65 11.17 2.74
C SER A 67 -3.61 9.68 3.06
N TYR A 68 -2.77 9.27 4.00
CA TYR A 68 -2.70 7.91 4.45
C TYR A 68 -2.38 7.81 5.94
N THR A 69 -2.81 6.70 6.56
CA THR A 69 -2.49 6.39 7.95
C THR A 69 -2.04 4.94 8.08
N PHE A 70 -1.11 4.70 9.01
CA PHE A 70 -0.76 3.36 9.46
C PHE A 70 -1.06 3.26 10.95
N SER A 71 -2.01 2.42 11.32
CA SER A 71 -2.36 2.08 12.70
C SER A 71 -1.95 0.64 12.97
N ILE A 72 -1.04 0.44 13.91
CA ILE A 72 -0.48 -0.87 14.23
C ILE A 72 -0.70 -1.14 15.71
N ASP A 73 -1.31 -2.26 16.03
CA ASP A 73 -1.48 -2.73 17.39
C ASP A 73 -0.10 -3.07 18.00
N GLU A 74 0.29 -2.37 19.05
CA GLU A 74 1.57 -2.49 19.70
C GLU A 74 1.79 -3.86 20.39
N THR A 75 0.70 -4.63 20.58
CA THR A 75 0.77 -5.96 21.18
C THR A 75 1.27 -7.04 20.21
N ILE A 76 1.36 -6.72 18.91
CA ILE A 76 1.79 -7.66 17.87
C ILE A 76 3.31 -7.59 17.67
N ASP A 77 4.00 -8.71 17.84
CA ASP A 77 5.39 -8.79 17.40
C ASP A 77 5.47 -9.08 15.89
N LEU A 78 5.53 -8.00 15.12
CA LEU A 78 5.59 -8.05 13.66
C LEU A 78 6.81 -8.82 13.11
N LYS A 79 7.85 -9.05 13.91
CA LYS A 79 9.07 -9.76 13.48
C LYS A 79 8.94 -11.29 13.60
N LEU A 80 7.99 -11.76 14.38
CA LEU A 80 7.72 -13.19 14.53
C LEU A 80 6.76 -13.72 13.47
N LEU A 81 5.88 -12.86 12.94
CA LEU A 81 4.90 -13.28 11.94
C LEU A 81 5.50 -13.22 10.54
N MET A 82 5.58 -14.39 9.88
CA MET A 82 6.05 -14.54 8.52
C MET A 82 4.87 -14.49 7.55
N VAL A 83 5.01 -13.74 6.46
CA VAL A 83 4.00 -13.60 5.39
C VAL A 83 4.65 -13.77 4.02
N PRO A 84 3.90 -14.15 2.98
CA PRO A 84 4.44 -14.14 1.62
C PRO A 84 4.95 -12.74 1.25
N ALA A 85 6.13 -12.65 0.67
CA ALA A 85 6.73 -11.37 0.33
C ALA A 85 5.85 -10.58 -0.67
N LEU A 86 5.72 -9.27 -0.47
CA LEU A 86 4.95 -8.36 -1.34
C LEU A 86 3.46 -8.77 -1.47
N ILE A 87 2.85 -9.22 -0.37
CA ILE A 87 1.44 -9.66 -0.34
C ILE A 87 0.47 -8.50 -0.07
N ILE A 88 0.90 -7.48 0.68
CA ILE A 88 0.09 -6.33 1.08
C ILE A 88 0.19 -5.20 0.04
N GLN A 89 1.39 -4.96 -0.47
CA GLN A 89 1.70 -3.84 -1.37
C GLN A 89 0.74 -3.72 -2.56
N PRO A 90 0.35 -4.79 -3.30
CA PRO A 90 -0.55 -4.68 -4.45
C PRO A 90 -1.93 -4.07 -4.10
N PHE A 91 -2.42 -4.27 -2.88
CA PHE A 91 -3.70 -3.69 -2.45
C PHE A 91 -3.59 -2.20 -2.14
N ILE A 92 -2.45 -1.76 -1.58
CA ILE A 92 -2.17 -0.33 -1.39
C ILE A 92 -2.02 0.36 -2.75
N GLU A 93 -1.31 -0.27 -3.70
CA GLU A 93 -1.21 0.23 -5.08
C GLU A 93 -2.59 0.39 -5.72
N ASN A 94 -3.44 -0.63 -5.61
CA ASN A 94 -4.80 -0.58 -6.14
C ASN A 94 -5.64 0.52 -5.48
N ALA A 95 -5.57 0.68 -4.16
CA ALA A 95 -6.27 1.73 -3.43
C ALA A 95 -5.87 3.12 -3.92
N ILE A 96 -4.56 3.37 -4.10
CA ILE A 96 -4.05 4.65 -4.57
C ILE A 96 -4.41 4.86 -6.03
N TRP A 97 -3.93 3.99 -6.93
CA TRP A 97 -3.99 4.23 -8.38
C TRP A 97 -5.38 4.04 -8.99
N HIS A 98 -6.14 3.07 -8.49
CA HIS A 98 -7.44 2.72 -9.05
C HIS A 98 -8.61 3.21 -8.21
N GLY A 99 -8.38 3.44 -6.91
CA GLY A 99 -9.39 3.99 -6.02
C GLY A 99 -9.35 5.52 -5.99
N ILE A 100 -8.23 6.10 -5.58
CA ILE A 100 -8.14 7.52 -5.23
C ILE A 100 -7.74 8.41 -6.40
N MET A 101 -6.73 8.02 -7.21
CA MET A 101 -6.25 8.88 -8.29
C MET A 101 -7.32 9.33 -9.29
N PRO A 102 -8.32 8.49 -9.66
CA PRO A 102 -9.42 8.92 -10.52
C PRO A 102 -10.42 9.87 -9.86
N LYS A 103 -10.41 10.01 -8.52
CA LYS A 103 -11.33 10.86 -7.77
C LYS A 103 -10.85 12.31 -7.80
N GLU A 104 -11.72 13.26 -8.17
CA GLU A 104 -11.34 14.70 -8.31
C GLU A 104 -10.93 15.29 -6.96
N ASP A 105 -11.70 15.03 -5.91
CA ASP A 105 -11.49 15.57 -4.56
C ASP A 105 -10.39 14.85 -3.76
N GLY A 106 -9.69 13.91 -4.40
CA GLY A 106 -8.71 13.08 -3.71
C GLY A 106 -9.33 12.09 -2.72
N GLY A 107 -8.53 11.57 -1.79
CA GLY A 107 -9.03 10.60 -0.84
C GLY A 107 -8.04 10.21 0.25
N CYS A 108 -8.35 9.12 0.96
CA CYS A 108 -7.49 8.57 1.99
C CYS A 108 -7.40 7.04 1.91
N VAL A 109 -6.25 6.51 2.33
CA VAL A 109 -6.01 5.09 2.55
C VAL A 109 -5.62 4.88 4.00
N ASN A 110 -6.37 4.05 4.70
CA ASN A 110 -6.09 3.66 6.07
C ASN A 110 -5.60 2.22 6.11
N ILE A 111 -4.39 2.01 6.59
CA ILE A 111 -3.78 0.70 6.77
C ILE A 111 -3.77 0.38 8.26
N THR A 112 -4.52 -0.66 8.66
CA THR A 112 -4.65 -1.05 10.06
C THR A 112 -4.17 -2.48 10.25
N ILE A 113 -3.24 -2.67 11.16
CA ILE A 113 -2.78 -3.99 11.60
C ILE A 113 -3.30 -4.19 13.03
N LYS A 114 -4.15 -5.18 13.24
CA LYS A 114 -4.73 -5.47 14.56
C LYS A 114 -4.78 -6.94 14.85
N ARG A 115 -4.69 -7.28 16.14
CA ARG A 115 -4.88 -8.64 16.63
C ARG A 115 -6.36 -8.91 16.90
N THR A 116 -6.81 -10.11 16.59
CA THR A 116 -8.12 -10.66 16.98
C THR A 116 -7.94 -12.13 17.32
N ASP A 117 -8.20 -12.50 18.58
CA ASP A 117 -8.02 -13.86 19.09
C ASP A 117 -6.68 -14.46 18.64
N ASP A 118 -6.71 -15.46 17.74
CA ASP A 118 -5.53 -16.17 17.23
C ASP A 118 -5.05 -15.62 15.85
N ASN A 119 -5.53 -14.45 15.42
CA ASN A 119 -5.25 -13.93 14.10
C ASN A 119 -4.72 -12.50 14.13
N VAL A 120 -3.89 -12.18 13.15
CA VAL A 120 -3.52 -10.80 12.81
C VAL A 120 -4.22 -10.40 11.53
N LEU A 121 -4.99 -9.32 11.59
CA LEU A 121 -5.68 -8.72 10.45
C LEU A 121 -4.88 -7.56 9.91
N CYS A 122 -4.61 -7.58 8.60
CA CYS A 122 -4.13 -6.43 7.85
C CYS A 122 -5.29 -5.88 7.01
N ILE A 123 -5.73 -4.68 7.34
CA ILE A 123 -6.89 -4.03 6.71
C ILE A 123 -6.39 -2.84 5.90
N ILE A 124 -6.69 -2.80 4.61
CA ILE A 124 -6.47 -1.67 3.73
C ILE A 124 -7.86 -1.11 3.37
N ASP A 125 -8.14 0.10 3.79
CA ASP A 125 -9.45 0.75 3.63
C ASP A 125 -9.27 2.08 2.89
N ASP A 126 -9.79 2.18 1.66
CA ASP A 126 -9.77 3.40 0.86
C ASP A 126 -11.19 4.00 0.73
N ASN A 127 -11.26 5.31 0.51
CA ASN A 127 -12.48 6.02 0.14
C ASN A 127 -12.49 6.45 -1.33
N GLY A 128 -11.90 5.63 -2.18
CA GLY A 128 -11.82 5.87 -3.62
C GLY A 128 -13.15 5.68 -4.36
N ILE A 129 -13.09 5.63 -5.68
CA ILE A 129 -14.26 5.44 -6.54
C ILE A 129 -14.83 4.01 -6.52
N GLY A 130 -14.12 3.07 -5.88
CA GLY A 130 -14.46 1.65 -5.81
C GLY A 130 -14.24 0.87 -7.11
N ARG A 131 -14.27 -0.46 -6.99
CA ARG A 131 -13.89 -1.37 -8.08
C ARG A 131 -14.87 -1.39 -9.25
N GLU A 132 -16.17 -1.26 -8.99
CA GLU A 132 -17.19 -1.27 -10.05
C GLU A 132 -17.04 -0.05 -10.99
N THR A 133 -16.92 1.14 -10.41
CA THR A 133 -16.69 2.39 -11.15
C THR A 133 -15.34 2.38 -11.87
N SER A 134 -14.30 1.89 -11.20
CA SER A 134 -12.97 1.75 -11.79
C SER A 134 -12.98 0.85 -13.03
N LYS A 135 -13.70 -0.27 -13.00
CA LYS A 135 -13.87 -1.17 -14.16
C LYS A 135 -14.60 -0.50 -15.32
N GLN A 136 -15.67 0.25 -15.05
CA GLN A 136 -16.42 0.97 -16.08
C GLN A 136 -15.55 2.02 -16.79
N ASN A 137 -14.69 2.72 -16.06
CA ASN A 137 -13.75 3.69 -16.61
C ASN A 137 -12.64 3.03 -17.45
N LYS A 138 -12.34 1.75 -17.22
CA LYS A 138 -11.30 0.96 -17.90
C LYS A 138 -11.72 0.34 -19.24
N PHE A 139 -12.95 0.49 -19.71
CA PHE A 139 -13.31 0.08 -21.08
C PHE A 139 -12.42 0.72 -22.17
N LYS A 140 -11.43 1.54 -21.76
CA LYS A 140 -10.42 2.18 -22.63
C LYS A 140 -8.96 1.75 -22.42
N SER A 141 -8.62 0.93 -21.42
CA SER A 141 -7.23 0.44 -21.28
C SER A 141 -7.09 -0.74 -20.29
N ASP A 142 -6.56 -1.82 -20.79
CA ASP A 142 -5.87 -2.97 -20.17
C ASP A 142 -6.34 -3.66 -18.88
N SER A 143 -6.46 -4.99 -19.03
CA SER A 143 -6.81 -6.07 -18.11
C SER A 143 -5.82 -6.35 -16.94
N HIS A 144 -5.04 -5.39 -16.47
CA HIS A 144 -3.98 -5.63 -15.47
C HIS A 144 -4.48 -5.81 -14.03
N GLU A 145 -5.61 -5.23 -13.67
CA GLU A 145 -6.10 -5.21 -12.27
C GLU A 145 -6.60 -6.56 -11.76
N SER A 146 -7.30 -7.31 -12.62
CA SER A 146 -7.79 -8.65 -12.27
C SER A 146 -6.65 -9.65 -12.10
N LYS A 147 -5.53 -9.45 -12.80
CA LYS A 147 -4.35 -10.32 -12.73
C LYS A 147 -3.61 -10.16 -11.40
N GLY A 148 -3.46 -8.95 -10.88
CA GLY A 148 -2.77 -8.69 -9.61
C GLY A 148 -3.49 -9.34 -8.41
N VAL A 149 -4.80 -9.12 -8.28
CA VAL A 149 -5.60 -9.72 -7.21
C VAL A 149 -5.61 -11.25 -7.31
N HIS A 150 -5.79 -11.78 -8.53
CA HIS A 150 -5.78 -13.24 -8.76
C HIS A 150 -4.41 -13.86 -8.43
N LEU A 151 -3.32 -13.19 -8.80
CA LEU A 151 -1.97 -13.66 -8.48
C LEU A 151 -1.74 -13.65 -6.96
N THR A 152 -2.20 -12.62 -6.26
CA THR A 152 -2.10 -12.54 -4.80
C THR A 152 -2.92 -13.64 -4.12
N GLN A 153 -4.14 -13.92 -4.58
CA GLN A 153 -4.95 -15.04 -4.07
C GLN A 153 -4.23 -16.37 -4.29
N SER A 154 -3.71 -16.61 -5.49
CA SER A 154 -2.97 -17.85 -5.78
C SER A 154 -1.73 -18.02 -4.89
N ARG A 155 -1.07 -16.93 -4.51
CA ARG A 155 0.08 -16.97 -3.59
C ARG A 155 -0.35 -17.31 -2.16
N ILE A 156 -1.48 -16.76 -1.69
CA ILE A 156 -2.06 -17.12 -0.39
C ILE A 156 -2.44 -18.60 -0.37
N ASP A 157 -3.10 -19.10 -1.42
CA ASP A 157 -3.52 -20.48 -1.52
C ASP A 157 -2.32 -21.43 -1.52
N LEU A 158 -1.25 -21.07 -2.24
CA LEU A 158 -0.01 -21.81 -2.25
C LEU A 158 0.69 -21.82 -0.89
N ASP A 159 0.75 -20.66 -0.22
CA ASP A 159 1.33 -20.54 1.11
C ASP A 159 0.55 -21.36 2.13
N ASN A 160 -0.76 -21.35 2.08
CA ASN A 160 -1.62 -22.19 2.93
C ASN A 160 -1.36 -23.69 2.70
N LEU A 161 -1.17 -24.09 1.44
CA LEU A 161 -0.89 -25.47 1.08
C LEU A 161 0.47 -25.96 1.62
N ILE A 162 1.49 -25.11 1.52
CA ILE A 162 2.87 -25.47 1.90
C ILE A 162 3.08 -25.32 3.42
N ASN A 163 2.60 -24.22 4.00
CA ASN A 163 2.94 -23.81 5.36
C ASN A 163 1.79 -23.95 6.36
N GLN A 164 0.60 -24.38 5.90
CA GLN A 164 -0.62 -24.58 6.71
C GLN A 164 -1.02 -23.35 7.54
N ARG A 165 -0.80 -22.14 7.00
CA ARG A 165 -0.98 -20.87 7.72
C ARG A 165 -2.41 -20.38 7.85
N HIS A 166 -3.33 -20.96 7.07
CA HIS A 166 -4.74 -20.54 7.08
C HIS A 166 -4.95 -19.04 6.83
N ALA A 167 -4.09 -18.43 6.02
CA ALA A 167 -4.26 -17.05 5.60
C ALA A 167 -5.47 -16.92 4.68
N SER A 168 -6.17 -15.80 4.78
CA SER A 168 -7.32 -15.52 3.91
C SER A 168 -7.31 -14.08 3.40
N LEU A 169 -8.00 -13.88 2.28
CA LEU A 169 -8.22 -12.57 1.65
C LEU A 169 -9.71 -12.35 1.48
N GLU A 170 -10.19 -11.23 1.99
CA GLU A 170 -11.55 -10.75 1.77
C GLU A 170 -11.48 -9.35 1.14
N ILE A 171 -12.32 -9.09 0.13
CA ILE A 171 -12.43 -7.78 -0.52
C ILE A 171 -13.89 -7.34 -0.48
N ILE A 172 -14.13 -6.20 0.16
CA ILE A 172 -15.46 -5.63 0.38
C ILE A 172 -15.57 -4.35 -0.45
N ASP A 173 -16.53 -4.32 -1.36
CA ASP A 173 -16.92 -3.10 -2.07
C ASP A 173 -17.84 -2.28 -1.16
N LYS A 174 -17.38 -1.09 -0.77
CA LYS A 174 -18.15 -0.19 0.10
C LYS A 174 -19.16 0.58 -0.73
N LYS A 175 -20.40 0.66 -0.20
CA LYS A 175 -21.50 1.40 -0.83
C LYS A 175 -22.18 2.26 0.24
N ASP A 176 -22.68 3.41 -0.17
CA ASP A 176 -23.58 4.23 0.63
C ASP A 176 -25.03 3.74 0.57
N GLU A 177 -25.93 4.46 1.21
CA GLU A 177 -27.36 4.11 1.28
C GLU A 177 -28.03 4.13 -0.11
N ASP A 178 -27.52 4.92 -1.05
CA ASP A 178 -28.02 5.03 -2.42
C ASP A 178 -27.42 3.96 -3.34
N GLY A 179 -26.53 3.09 -2.81
CA GLY A 179 -25.84 2.05 -3.57
C GLY A 179 -24.64 2.53 -4.36
N SER A 180 -24.25 3.81 -4.25
CA SER A 180 -23.08 4.38 -4.87
C SER A 180 -21.80 3.87 -4.21
N SER A 181 -20.76 3.63 -5.01
CA SER A 181 -19.50 3.12 -4.48
C SER A 181 -18.76 4.19 -3.68
N THR A 182 -18.32 3.86 -2.47
CA THR A 182 -17.62 4.75 -1.54
C THR A 182 -16.19 4.30 -1.23
N GLY A 183 -15.67 3.35 -2.01
CA GLY A 183 -14.33 2.82 -1.86
C GLY A 183 -14.27 1.30 -1.73
N THR A 184 -13.11 0.81 -1.31
CA THR A 184 -12.85 -0.62 -1.13
C THR A 184 -12.21 -0.87 0.22
N LYS A 185 -12.55 -2.00 0.83
CA LYS A 185 -11.86 -2.52 2.00
C LYS A 185 -11.32 -3.90 1.70
N VAL A 186 -10.03 -4.09 1.90
CA VAL A 186 -9.32 -5.37 1.77
C VAL A 186 -8.91 -5.83 3.15
N ILE A 187 -9.17 -7.09 3.47
CA ILE A 187 -8.79 -7.73 4.74
C ILE A 187 -7.96 -8.95 4.43
N LEU A 188 -6.70 -8.92 4.84
CA LEU A 188 -5.80 -10.07 4.86
C LEU A 188 -5.77 -10.58 6.29
N THR A 189 -6.04 -11.86 6.48
CA THR A 189 -5.99 -12.52 7.79
C THR A 189 -4.81 -13.48 7.81
N PHE A 190 -3.98 -13.40 8.85
CA PHE A 190 -2.86 -14.30 9.09
C PHE A 190 -3.03 -14.94 10.46
N LYS A 191 -2.86 -16.25 10.57
CA LYS A 191 -2.90 -16.92 11.85
C LYS A 191 -1.60 -16.65 12.62
N GLU A 192 -1.73 -16.28 13.89
CA GLU A 192 -0.60 -16.15 14.81
C GLU A 192 -0.35 -17.51 15.48
N TYR A 193 0.90 -17.99 15.47
CA TYR A 193 1.32 -19.26 16.07
C TYR A 193 2.08 -19.05 17.38
#